data_27a0e1da0be7d42b73b265f54a9812bd
#
_entry.id   27a0e1da0be7d42b73b265f54a9812bd
#
_cell.length_a   1.000
_cell.length_b   1.000
_cell.length_c   1.000
_cell.angle_alpha   90.00
_cell.angle_beta   90.00
_cell.angle_gamma   90.00
#
_symmetry.space_group_name_H-M   'P 1'
#
loop_
_entity.id
_entity.type
_entity.pdbx_description
1 polymer ?
#
loop_
_entity_poly.entity_id
_entity_poly.type
_entity_poly.pdbx_seq_one_letter_code
_entity_poly.pdbx_strand_id
1 'polypeptide(L)'
;MRPLVERFLKERGLELSLEKTRVTHITEGFDFLGHNLRQFGGRLLVSPSKKNVKAFLEKVRAIVRSSGSENQELLIRKLNPVILGWANYHRYTSPSRTFAKVDSAIWHALWRWAKCRHPMKSSDWVTKKYWHTLGRQSWMFAADTGERASNGKPVWMVLARASATRIQRHRKIKKDANPFDPSWRGYFEERALLKRYGAELLERFGWLYRKAQPVVDTGSA
;
A
#
# COMPACT_ATOMS: atom_id res chain seq x y z
N MET A 1 -1.85 -3.06 -34.28
CA MET A 1 -2.57 -2.35 -33.18
C MET A 1 -2.55 -0.84 -33.30
N ARG A 2 -1.40 -0.18 -33.52
CA ARG A 2 -1.32 1.28 -33.63
C ARG A 2 -2.31 1.88 -34.66
N PRO A 3 -2.42 1.37 -35.91
CA PRO A 3 -3.37 1.94 -36.90
C PRO A 3 -4.84 1.85 -36.47
N LEU A 4 -5.22 0.81 -35.72
CA LEU A 4 -6.59 0.67 -35.22
C LEU A 4 -6.91 1.73 -34.15
N VAL A 5 -5.94 2.00 -33.28
CA VAL A 5 -6.09 3.05 -32.24
C VAL A 5 -6.13 4.43 -32.89
N GLU A 6 -5.27 4.70 -33.88
CA GLU A 6 -5.27 5.97 -34.61
C GLU A 6 -6.60 6.21 -35.32
N ARG A 7 -7.15 5.21 -36.01
CA ARG A 7 -8.47 5.31 -36.67
C ARG A 7 -9.58 5.57 -35.65
N PHE A 8 -9.61 4.82 -34.55
CA PHE A 8 -10.61 4.98 -33.49
C PHE A 8 -10.59 6.38 -32.85
N LEU A 9 -9.39 6.94 -32.64
CA LEU A 9 -9.23 8.28 -32.08
C LEU A 9 -9.62 9.36 -33.10
N LYS A 10 -9.21 9.20 -34.38
CA LYS A 10 -9.51 10.14 -35.43
C LYS A 10 -11.02 10.30 -35.69
N GLU A 11 -11.79 9.22 -35.61
CA GLU A 11 -13.26 9.25 -35.69
C GLU A 11 -13.90 10.09 -34.56
N ARG A 12 -13.16 10.38 -33.50
CA ARG A 12 -13.59 11.17 -32.30
C ARG A 12 -12.91 12.53 -32.22
N GLY A 13 -12.25 12.96 -33.30
CA GLY A 13 -11.53 14.24 -33.34
C GLY A 13 -10.27 14.27 -32.44
N LEU A 14 -9.72 13.11 -32.09
CA LEU A 14 -8.53 13.00 -31.27
C LEU A 14 -7.35 12.46 -32.09
N GLU A 15 -6.13 12.93 -31.76
CA GLU A 15 -4.90 12.49 -32.41
C GLU A 15 -3.90 11.95 -31.37
N LEU A 16 -3.11 10.96 -31.80
CA LEU A 16 -2.00 10.46 -31.00
C LEU A 16 -0.82 11.43 -31.07
N SER A 17 -0.36 11.91 -29.92
CA SER A 17 0.89 12.67 -29.85
C SER A 17 2.08 11.73 -30.17
N LEU A 18 2.82 12.00 -31.23
CA LEU A 18 3.99 11.22 -31.64
C LEU A 18 5.08 11.25 -30.57
N GLU A 19 5.28 12.39 -29.91
CA GLU A 19 6.29 12.55 -28.84
C GLU A 19 5.95 11.77 -27.58
N LYS A 20 4.66 11.62 -27.26
CA LYS A 20 4.17 10.96 -26.02
C LYS A 20 3.79 9.51 -26.24
N THR A 21 3.61 9.06 -27.49
CA THR A 21 3.21 7.70 -27.82
C THR A 21 4.44 6.84 -28.04
N ARG A 22 4.68 5.91 -27.11
CA ARG A 22 5.80 4.98 -27.18
C ARG A 22 5.31 3.53 -27.17
N VAL A 23 5.80 2.75 -28.12
CA VAL A 23 5.64 1.29 -28.09
C VAL A 23 6.79 0.70 -27.31
N THR A 24 6.48 0.01 -26.23
CA THR A 24 7.48 -0.65 -25.36
C THR A 24 7.17 -2.12 -25.25
N HIS A 25 8.20 -2.95 -25.38
CA HIS A 25 8.03 -4.40 -25.18
C HIS A 25 7.82 -4.69 -23.69
N ILE A 26 6.87 -5.58 -23.36
CA ILE A 26 6.49 -5.87 -21.97
C ILE A 26 7.63 -6.44 -21.13
N THR A 27 8.64 -7.05 -21.75
CA THR A 27 9.84 -7.54 -21.05
C THR A 27 10.79 -6.43 -20.61
N GLU A 28 10.78 -5.27 -21.30
CA GLU A 28 11.50 -4.07 -20.88
C GLU A 28 10.80 -3.40 -19.71
N GLY A 29 9.46 -3.49 -19.73
CA GLY A 29 8.58 -2.88 -18.75
C GLY A 29 8.35 -1.40 -18.97
N PHE A 30 7.27 -0.90 -18.43
CA PHE A 30 6.92 0.53 -18.45
C PHE A 30 6.27 0.96 -17.15
N ASP A 31 6.36 2.25 -16.88
CA ASP A 31 5.75 2.85 -15.69
C ASP A 31 4.35 3.38 -16.04
N PHE A 32 3.36 2.97 -15.25
CA PHE A 32 1.98 3.42 -15.38
C PHE A 32 1.37 3.66 -13.99
N LEU A 33 0.80 4.83 -13.76
CA LEU A 33 0.16 5.22 -12.49
C LEU A 33 1.02 4.88 -11.24
N GLY A 34 2.32 5.18 -11.31
CA GLY A 34 3.22 4.94 -10.19
C GLY A 34 3.66 3.48 -9.99
N HIS A 35 3.23 2.59 -10.89
CA HIS A 35 3.63 1.19 -10.91
C HIS A 35 4.50 0.90 -12.14
N ASN A 36 5.45 -0.01 -11.98
CA ASN A 36 6.19 -0.61 -13.08
C ASN A 36 5.56 -1.95 -13.43
N LEU A 37 5.14 -2.07 -14.69
CA LEU A 37 4.58 -3.31 -15.26
C LEU A 37 5.65 -3.95 -16.14
N ARG A 38 6.02 -5.19 -15.82
CA ARG A 38 7.05 -5.92 -16.55
C ARG A 38 6.74 -7.42 -16.57
N GLN A 39 7.02 -8.05 -17.70
CA GLN A 39 7.01 -9.51 -17.77
C GLN A 39 8.39 -10.07 -17.41
N PHE A 40 8.41 -11.00 -16.47
CA PHE A 40 9.62 -11.70 -16.06
C PHE A 40 9.33 -13.19 -15.91
N GLY A 41 10.12 -14.03 -16.59
CA GLY A 41 9.93 -15.49 -16.55
C GLY A 41 8.50 -15.93 -16.93
N GLY A 42 7.91 -15.31 -17.95
CA GLY A 42 6.54 -15.60 -18.40
C GLY A 42 5.42 -15.04 -17.52
N ARG A 43 5.74 -14.40 -16.38
CA ARG A 43 4.76 -13.86 -15.43
C ARG A 43 4.75 -12.32 -15.45
N LEU A 44 3.58 -11.73 -15.43
CA LEU A 44 3.45 -10.29 -15.26
C LEU A 44 3.75 -9.92 -13.79
N LEU A 45 4.76 -9.09 -13.62
CA LEU A 45 5.12 -8.49 -12.34
C LEU A 45 4.70 -7.02 -12.32
N VAL A 46 3.92 -6.65 -11.33
CA VAL A 46 3.54 -5.26 -11.05
C VAL A 46 4.16 -4.86 -9.72
N SER A 47 4.95 -3.80 -9.72
CA SER A 47 5.65 -3.30 -8.52
C SER A 47 5.63 -1.77 -8.49
N PRO A 48 5.88 -1.13 -7.33
CA PRO A 48 6.06 0.32 -7.29
C PRO A 48 7.19 0.76 -8.22
N SER A 49 6.95 1.80 -9.04
CA SER A 49 7.97 2.31 -9.96
C SER A 49 9.12 2.98 -9.20
N LYS A 50 10.32 2.93 -9.76
CA LYS A 50 11.51 3.58 -9.15
C LYS A 50 11.28 5.08 -8.94
N LYS A 51 10.62 5.75 -9.89
CA LYS A 51 10.28 7.18 -9.82
C LYS A 51 9.33 7.45 -8.65
N ASN A 52 8.30 6.63 -8.48
CA ASN A 52 7.35 6.78 -7.37
C ASN A 52 8.00 6.55 -6.01
N VAL A 53 8.83 5.50 -5.87
CA VAL A 53 9.59 5.24 -4.63
C VAL A 53 10.51 6.41 -4.29
N LYS A 54 11.22 6.96 -5.29
CA LYS A 54 12.12 8.11 -5.08
C LYS A 54 11.33 9.32 -4.57
N ALA A 55 10.24 9.68 -5.25
CA ALA A 55 9.38 10.81 -4.87
C ALA A 55 8.79 10.63 -3.45
N PHE A 56 8.35 9.43 -3.11
CA PHE A 56 7.87 9.11 -1.77
C PHE A 56 8.96 9.30 -0.70
N LEU A 57 10.17 8.76 -0.93
CA LEU A 57 11.27 8.90 0.01
C LEU A 57 11.75 10.35 0.15
N GLU A 58 11.69 11.15 -0.91
CA GLU A 58 11.97 12.58 -0.86
C GLU A 58 10.94 13.32 0.00
N LYS A 59 9.65 13.00 -0.15
CA LYS A 59 8.59 13.55 0.70
C LYS A 59 8.82 13.20 2.19
N VAL A 60 9.13 11.94 2.49
CA VAL A 60 9.45 11.52 3.87
C VAL A 60 10.65 12.28 4.42
N ARG A 61 11.74 12.39 3.64
CA ARG A 61 12.94 13.13 4.05
C ARG A 61 12.68 14.62 4.26
N ALA A 62 11.80 15.21 3.46
CA ALA A 62 11.40 16.62 3.64
C ALA A 62 10.68 16.81 4.99
N ILE A 63 9.73 15.91 5.33
CA ILE A 63 9.04 15.94 6.63
C ILE A 63 10.04 15.77 7.77
N VAL A 64 10.95 14.80 7.68
CA VAL A 64 11.97 14.57 8.73
C VAL A 64 12.86 15.79 8.91
N ARG A 65 13.30 16.44 7.82
CA ARG A 65 14.12 17.66 7.89
C ARG A 65 13.39 18.85 8.48
N SER A 66 12.12 19.07 8.09
CA SER A 66 11.32 20.18 8.63
C SER A 66 10.95 19.99 10.10
N SER A 67 11.00 18.74 10.60
CA SER A 67 10.69 18.41 11.99
C SER A 67 11.93 18.35 12.91
N GLY A 68 12.99 19.11 12.60
CA GLY A 68 14.24 19.10 13.37
C GLY A 68 14.07 19.46 14.84
N SER A 69 13.21 20.43 15.18
CA SER A 69 12.93 20.87 16.55
C SER A 69 11.72 20.16 17.20
N GLU A 70 10.93 19.45 16.44
CA GLU A 70 9.69 18.82 16.94
C GLU A 70 9.99 17.59 17.81
N ASN A 71 9.05 17.25 18.69
CA ASN A 71 9.14 16.01 19.45
C ASN A 71 8.90 14.77 18.56
N GLN A 72 9.28 13.61 19.08
CA GLN A 72 9.17 12.33 18.36
C GLN A 72 7.73 11.98 18.00
N GLU A 73 6.79 12.27 18.90
CA GLU A 73 5.37 11.96 18.71
C GLU A 73 4.78 12.72 17.51
N LEU A 74 5.04 14.03 17.44
CA LEU A 74 4.56 14.86 16.32
C LEU A 74 5.17 14.40 14.98
N LEU A 75 6.44 14.04 14.99
CA LEU A 75 7.09 13.47 13.79
C LEU A 75 6.40 12.17 13.34
N ILE A 76 6.09 11.26 14.27
CA ILE A 76 5.36 10.03 13.96
C ILE A 76 3.96 10.33 13.42
N ARG A 77 3.23 11.28 14.03
CA ARG A 77 1.90 11.70 13.57
C ARG A 77 1.91 12.23 12.13
N LYS A 78 2.96 12.95 11.73
CA LYS A 78 3.12 13.45 10.36
C LYS A 78 3.50 12.34 9.37
N LEU A 79 4.34 11.40 9.78
CA LEU A 79 4.86 10.34 8.90
C LEU A 79 3.83 9.22 8.68
N ASN A 80 3.10 8.80 9.71
CA ASN A 80 2.19 7.66 9.63
C ASN A 80 1.16 7.74 8.50
N PRO A 81 0.43 8.86 8.30
CA PRO A 81 -0.51 8.97 7.19
C PRO A 81 0.16 8.85 5.81
N VAL A 82 1.37 9.39 5.68
CA VAL A 82 2.13 9.36 4.42
C VAL A 82 2.61 7.95 4.10
N ILE A 83 3.16 7.24 5.11
CA ILE A 83 3.64 5.86 4.97
C ILE A 83 2.48 4.91 4.69
N LEU A 84 1.42 4.97 5.49
CA LEU A 84 0.25 4.10 5.34
C LEU A 84 -0.49 4.37 4.03
N GLY A 85 -0.67 5.63 3.64
CA GLY A 85 -1.30 5.99 2.37
C GLY A 85 -0.55 5.41 1.18
N TRP A 86 0.79 5.56 1.15
CA TRP A 86 1.63 5.01 0.10
C TRP A 86 1.64 3.47 0.09
N ALA A 87 1.77 2.85 1.25
CA ALA A 87 1.77 1.39 1.37
C ALA A 87 0.41 0.79 0.97
N ASN A 88 -0.70 1.40 1.37
CA ASN A 88 -2.04 0.98 0.98
C ASN A 88 -2.31 1.12 -0.53
N TYR A 89 -1.77 2.15 -1.18
CA TYR A 89 -1.86 2.31 -2.62
C TYR A 89 -1.16 1.16 -3.37
N HIS A 90 0.01 0.73 -2.88
CA HIS A 90 0.80 -0.32 -3.50
C HIS A 90 0.50 -1.75 -3.01
N ARG A 91 -0.37 -1.92 -2.00
CA ARG A 91 -0.65 -3.24 -1.38
C ARG A 91 -1.20 -4.29 -2.33
N TYR A 92 -1.75 -3.89 -3.46
CA TYR A 92 -2.34 -4.80 -4.47
C TYR A 92 -1.34 -5.35 -5.49
N THR A 93 -0.08 -4.98 -5.37
CA THR A 93 1.01 -5.38 -6.28
C THR A 93 1.95 -6.38 -5.61
N SER A 94 3.16 -6.51 -6.09
CA SER A 94 4.23 -7.31 -5.46
C SER A 94 5.30 -6.42 -4.81
N PRO A 95 4.96 -5.71 -3.71
CA PRO A 95 5.81 -4.65 -3.18
C PRO A 95 6.79 -5.11 -2.10
N SER A 96 6.80 -6.38 -1.66
CA SER A 96 7.51 -6.86 -0.45
C SER A 96 8.95 -6.38 -0.35
N ARG A 97 9.74 -6.58 -1.41
CA ARG A 97 11.14 -6.12 -1.46
C ARG A 97 11.26 -4.60 -1.44
N THR A 98 10.33 -3.91 -2.10
CA THR A 98 10.30 -2.45 -2.15
C THR A 98 9.90 -1.87 -0.79
N PHE A 99 8.93 -2.47 -0.11
CA PHE A 99 8.51 -2.06 1.23
C PHE A 99 9.65 -2.19 2.24
N ALA A 100 10.38 -3.31 2.25
CA ALA A 100 11.54 -3.49 3.11
C ALA A 100 12.65 -2.45 2.84
N LYS A 101 12.93 -2.14 1.56
CA LYS A 101 13.89 -1.08 1.18
C LYS A 101 13.45 0.30 1.64
N VAL A 102 12.16 0.59 1.52
CA VAL A 102 11.57 1.85 1.97
C VAL A 102 11.67 1.99 3.48
N ASP A 103 11.29 0.95 4.25
CA ASP A 103 11.40 0.96 5.70
C ASP A 103 12.84 1.17 6.17
N SER A 104 13.82 0.52 5.52
CA SER A 104 15.23 0.73 5.78
C SER A 104 15.65 2.19 5.49
N ALA A 105 15.21 2.77 4.37
CA ALA A 105 15.54 4.15 4.02
C ALA A 105 14.93 5.17 5.01
N ILE A 106 13.71 4.91 5.49
CA ILE A 106 13.05 5.71 6.52
C ILE A 106 13.83 5.59 7.84
N TRP A 107 14.19 4.36 8.23
CA TRP A 107 14.99 4.14 9.43
C TRP A 107 16.30 4.95 9.42
N HIS A 108 17.03 4.93 8.31
CA HIS A 108 18.25 5.72 8.16
C HIS A 108 18.03 7.24 8.22
N ALA A 109 16.90 7.72 7.71
CA ALA A 109 16.54 9.13 7.81
C ALA A 109 16.25 9.55 9.26
N LEU A 110 15.52 8.72 10.00
CA LEU A 110 15.20 8.93 11.41
C LEU A 110 16.44 8.80 12.31
N TRP A 111 17.32 7.85 11.98
CA TRP A 111 18.59 7.72 12.69
C TRP A 111 19.42 9.00 12.61
N ARG A 112 19.57 9.56 11.40
CA ARG A 112 20.26 10.84 11.21
C ARG A 112 19.57 11.98 11.97
N TRP A 113 18.25 12.06 11.91
CA TRP A 113 17.48 13.05 12.65
C TRP A 113 17.72 12.93 14.16
N ALA A 114 17.70 11.74 14.74
CA ALA A 114 17.95 11.50 16.16
C ALA A 114 19.39 11.85 16.56
N LYS A 115 20.39 11.48 15.73
CA LYS A 115 21.80 11.80 15.98
C LYS A 115 22.07 13.32 15.91
N CYS A 116 21.48 14.03 14.94
CA CYS A 116 21.62 15.48 14.85
C CYS A 116 21.04 16.22 16.06
N ARG A 117 20.02 15.69 16.70
CA ARG A 117 19.43 16.25 17.94
C ARG A 117 20.30 16.04 19.16
N HIS A 118 21.14 15.03 19.15
CA HIS A 118 21.96 14.63 20.30
C HIS A 118 23.41 14.34 19.86
N PRO A 119 24.14 15.34 19.35
CA PRO A 119 25.47 15.14 18.79
C PRO A 119 26.48 14.62 19.81
N MET A 120 26.32 15.00 21.08
CA MET A 120 27.22 14.60 22.17
C MET A 120 26.83 13.28 22.84
N LYS A 121 25.74 12.62 22.42
CA LYS A 121 25.30 11.36 23.01
C LYS A 121 25.77 10.16 22.21
N SER A 122 26.05 9.07 22.91
CA SER A 122 26.42 7.79 22.29
C SER A 122 25.28 7.23 21.43
N SER A 123 25.62 6.34 20.47
CA SER A 123 24.62 5.66 19.66
C SER A 123 23.68 4.79 20.48
N ASP A 124 24.20 4.14 21.53
CA ASP A 124 23.40 3.34 22.46
C ASP A 124 22.35 4.18 23.19
N TRP A 125 22.75 5.35 23.70
CA TRP A 125 21.80 6.26 24.36
C TRP A 125 20.71 6.72 23.39
N VAL A 126 21.07 7.10 22.14
CA VAL A 126 20.09 7.50 21.12
C VAL A 126 19.14 6.36 20.79
N THR A 127 19.66 5.14 20.66
CA THR A 127 18.84 3.94 20.45
C THR A 127 17.82 3.75 21.56
N LYS A 128 18.29 3.71 22.82
CA LYS A 128 17.41 3.52 24.00
C LYS A 128 16.33 4.61 24.11
N LYS A 129 16.64 5.85 23.68
CA LYS A 129 15.69 6.96 23.73
C LYS A 129 14.59 6.86 22.68
N TYR A 130 14.89 6.45 21.45
CA TYR A 130 13.99 6.57 20.32
C TYR A 130 13.44 5.25 19.79
N TRP A 131 14.14 4.13 20.06
CA TRP A 131 13.75 2.80 19.60
C TRP A 131 13.46 1.89 20.78
N HIS A 132 12.29 1.28 20.75
CA HIS A 132 11.81 0.46 21.85
C HIS A 132 11.47 -0.96 21.37
N THR A 133 11.49 -1.91 22.30
CA THR A 133 10.95 -3.26 22.08
C THR A 133 9.51 -3.27 22.57
N LEU A 134 8.56 -3.44 21.66
CA LEU A 134 7.14 -3.48 21.96
C LEU A 134 6.55 -4.85 21.64
N GLY A 135 6.26 -5.61 22.67
CA GLY A 135 5.86 -7.02 22.56
C GLY A 135 6.96 -7.86 21.92
N ARG A 136 6.65 -8.50 20.78
CA ARG A 136 7.61 -9.34 20.04
C ARG A 136 8.43 -8.57 19.00
N GLN A 137 8.20 -7.26 18.86
CA GLN A 137 8.88 -6.44 17.86
C GLN A 137 9.94 -5.56 18.52
N SER A 138 11.18 -5.72 18.09
CA SER A 138 12.32 -4.89 18.50
C SER A 138 12.55 -3.75 17.47
N TRP A 139 13.32 -2.75 17.90
CA TRP A 139 13.72 -1.62 17.05
C TRP A 139 12.53 -0.81 16.46
N MET A 140 11.48 -0.65 17.27
CA MET A 140 10.34 0.15 16.90
C MET A 140 10.61 1.63 17.27
N PHE A 141 10.57 2.51 16.25
CA PHE A 141 10.61 3.95 16.51
C PHE A 141 9.27 4.37 17.09
N ALA A 142 9.24 4.67 18.38
CA ALA A 142 8.01 4.87 19.13
C ALA A 142 8.18 5.88 20.25
N ALA A 143 7.14 6.68 20.50
CA ALA A 143 7.07 7.64 21.59
C ALA A 143 6.00 7.23 22.61
N ASP A 144 6.29 7.38 23.91
CA ASP A 144 5.27 7.28 24.95
C ASP A 144 4.37 8.51 24.85
N THR A 145 3.05 8.32 24.71
CA THR A 145 2.07 9.41 24.63
C THR A 145 1.77 10.07 25.99
N GLY A 146 2.29 9.51 27.07
CA GLY A 146 1.94 9.89 28.43
C GLY A 146 0.59 9.32 28.92
N GLU A 147 -0.21 8.76 27.99
CA GLU A 147 -1.45 8.08 28.35
C GLU A 147 -1.18 6.69 28.91
N ARG A 148 -2.12 6.19 29.69
CA ARG A 148 -2.09 4.84 30.26
C ARG A 148 -3.33 4.08 29.81
N ALA A 149 -3.13 2.87 29.33
CA ALA A 149 -4.22 1.95 29.00
C ALA A 149 -4.95 1.50 30.30
N SER A 150 -6.11 0.88 30.15
CA SER A 150 -6.92 0.36 31.27
C SER A 150 -6.16 -0.61 32.19
N ASN A 151 -5.11 -1.25 31.69
CA ASN A 151 -4.21 -2.16 32.42
C ASN A 151 -2.97 -1.45 33.02
N GLY A 152 -2.94 -0.11 33.05
CA GLY A 152 -1.85 0.72 33.59
C GLY A 152 -0.60 0.80 32.72
N LYS A 153 -0.54 0.08 31.57
CA LYS A 153 0.63 0.10 30.69
C LYS A 153 0.68 1.41 29.86
N PRO A 154 1.88 1.89 29.52
CA PRO A 154 2.04 3.06 28.66
C PRO A 154 1.45 2.83 27.26
N VAL A 155 0.78 3.85 26.75
CA VAL A 155 0.30 3.87 25.36
C VAL A 155 1.40 4.42 24.48
N TRP A 156 1.81 3.66 23.48
CA TRP A 156 2.90 4.01 22.56
C TRP A 156 2.36 4.46 21.21
N MET A 157 2.82 5.61 20.77
CA MET A 157 2.67 6.00 19.38
C MET A 157 3.82 5.42 18.56
N VAL A 158 3.51 4.51 17.65
CA VAL A 158 4.50 3.75 16.89
C VAL A 158 4.54 4.21 15.45
N LEU A 159 5.75 4.33 14.89
CA LEU A 159 5.91 4.58 13.46
C LEU A 159 5.41 3.39 12.64
N ALA A 160 4.56 3.69 11.67
CA ALA A 160 4.08 2.69 10.72
C ALA A 160 5.23 2.18 9.84
N ARG A 161 5.19 0.89 9.50
CA ARG A 161 6.12 0.28 8.53
C ARG A 161 5.35 -0.14 7.29
N ALA A 162 5.89 0.18 6.12
CA ALA A 162 5.29 -0.23 4.85
C ALA A 162 5.23 -1.76 4.75
N SER A 163 6.27 -2.45 5.23
CA SER A 163 6.34 -3.92 5.24
C SER A 163 5.30 -4.61 6.14
N ALA A 164 4.73 -3.88 7.11
CA ALA A 164 3.63 -4.40 7.94
C ALA A 164 2.27 -4.36 7.22
N THR A 165 2.18 -3.65 6.10
CA THR A 165 0.93 -3.57 5.33
C THR A 165 0.67 -4.92 4.66
N ARG A 166 -0.48 -5.52 4.99
CA ARG A 166 -0.90 -6.81 4.39
C ARG A 166 -1.06 -6.66 2.88
N ILE A 167 -0.32 -7.45 2.12
CA ILE A 167 -0.43 -7.51 0.67
C ILE A 167 -1.76 -8.20 0.32
N GLN A 168 -2.55 -7.53 -0.50
CA GLN A 168 -3.84 -8.01 -0.93
C GLN A 168 -3.84 -8.23 -2.44
N ARG A 169 -3.96 -9.48 -2.88
CA ARG A 169 -4.03 -9.77 -4.31
C ARG A 169 -5.32 -9.21 -4.91
N HIS A 170 -5.21 -8.54 -6.03
CA HIS A 170 -6.37 -8.10 -6.80
C HIS A 170 -7.07 -9.34 -7.39
N ARG A 171 -8.34 -9.52 -7.02
CA ARG A 171 -9.18 -10.55 -7.63
C ARG A 171 -9.75 -10.01 -8.94
N LYS A 172 -9.42 -10.66 -10.06
CA LYS A 172 -9.97 -10.29 -11.37
C LYS A 172 -11.49 -10.40 -11.33
N ILE A 173 -12.17 -9.49 -12.02
CA ILE A 173 -13.60 -9.60 -12.31
C ILE A 173 -13.76 -10.70 -13.36
N LYS A 174 -14.80 -11.53 -13.25
CA LYS A 174 -15.14 -12.49 -14.29
C LYS A 174 -15.42 -11.77 -15.59
N LYS A 175 -14.98 -12.33 -16.73
CA LYS A 175 -15.04 -11.67 -18.04
C LYS A 175 -16.43 -11.13 -18.39
N ASP A 176 -17.45 -11.92 -18.11
CA ASP A 176 -18.82 -11.63 -18.49
C ASP A 176 -19.62 -10.91 -17.38
N ALA A 177 -18.99 -10.66 -16.21
CA ALA A 177 -19.66 -10.02 -15.09
C ALA A 177 -19.91 -8.54 -15.36
N ASN A 178 -21.19 -8.17 -15.39
CA ASN A 178 -21.64 -6.81 -15.57
C ASN A 178 -22.29 -6.28 -14.27
N PRO A 179 -21.78 -5.17 -13.67
CA PRO A 179 -22.35 -4.63 -12.44
C PRO A 179 -23.75 -4.05 -12.60
N PHE A 180 -24.20 -3.79 -13.83
CA PHE A 180 -25.54 -3.27 -14.14
C PHE A 180 -26.55 -4.39 -14.46
N ASP A 181 -26.09 -5.64 -14.55
CA ASP A 181 -26.95 -6.80 -14.78
C ASP A 181 -27.36 -7.40 -13.44
N PRO A 182 -28.67 -7.46 -13.12
CA PRO A 182 -29.18 -8.00 -11.86
C PRO A 182 -28.73 -9.44 -11.55
N SER A 183 -28.48 -10.26 -12.58
CA SER A 183 -28.02 -11.64 -12.42
C SER A 183 -26.64 -11.74 -11.76
N TRP A 184 -25.81 -10.68 -11.84
CA TRP A 184 -24.48 -10.61 -11.24
C TRP A 184 -24.45 -9.93 -9.87
N ARG A 185 -25.59 -9.48 -9.36
CA ARG A 185 -25.68 -8.75 -8.08
C ARG A 185 -25.02 -9.51 -6.92
N GLY A 186 -25.36 -10.78 -6.75
CA GLY A 186 -24.79 -11.62 -5.69
C GLY A 186 -23.28 -11.77 -5.81
N TYR A 187 -22.73 -11.88 -7.01
CA TYR A 187 -21.30 -11.94 -7.26
C TYR A 187 -20.58 -10.65 -6.84
N PHE A 188 -21.14 -9.48 -7.13
CA PHE A 188 -20.54 -8.20 -6.74
C PHE A 188 -20.68 -7.92 -5.25
N GLU A 189 -21.78 -8.32 -4.61
CA GLU A 189 -21.96 -8.26 -3.16
C GLU A 189 -20.94 -9.15 -2.44
N GLU A 190 -20.74 -10.39 -2.87
CA GLU A 190 -19.70 -11.27 -2.34
C GLU A 190 -18.29 -10.66 -2.49
N ARG A 191 -18.00 -10.07 -3.65
CA ARG A 191 -16.72 -9.37 -3.86
C ARG A 191 -16.54 -8.20 -2.92
N ALA A 192 -17.58 -7.43 -2.65
CA ALA A 192 -17.52 -6.29 -1.73
C ALA A 192 -17.27 -6.76 -0.30
N LEU A 193 -17.91 -7.83 0.14
CA LEU A 193 -17.68 -8.45 1.44
C LEU A 193 -16.26 -9.00 1.57
N LEU A 194 -15.76 -9.70 0.54
CA LEU A 194 -14.38 -10.19 0.49
C LEU A 194 -13.36 -9.08 0.56
N LYS A 195 -13.63 -7.93 -0.08
CA LYS A 195 -12.79 -6.74 -0.02
C LYS A 195 -12.77 -6.11 1.37
N ARG A 196 -13.92 -6.08 2.03
CA ARG A 196 -14.12 -5.43 3.35
C ARG A 196 -13.56 -6.26 4.49
N TYR A 197 -13.81 -7.57 4.49
CA TYR A 197 -13.55 -8.44 5.64
C TYR A 197 -12.40 -9.46 5.42
N GLY A 198 -11.94 -9.66 4.18
CA GLY A 198 -10.94 -10.67 3.84
C GLY A 198 -11.52 -12.09 3.72
N ALA A 199 -10.72 -13.01 3.15
CA ALA A 199 -11.18 -14.37 2.85
C ALA A 199 -11.43 -15.21 4.12
N GLU A 200 -10.61 -15.05 5.16
CA GLU A 200 -10.71 -15.83 6.41
C GLU A 200 -12.03 -15.61 7.17
N LEU A 201 -12.51 -14.34 7.17
CA LEU A 201 -13.81 -14.05 7.80
C LEU A 201 -14.98 -14.57 6.98
N LEU A 202 -14.86 -14.61 5.66
CA LEU A 202 -15.91 -15.14 4.79
C LEU A 202 -15.97 -16.67 4.78
N GLU A 203 -14.85 -17.36 4.95
CA GLU A 203 -14.86 -18.80 5.20
C GLU A 203 -15.58 -19.12 6.52
N ARG A 204 -15.36 -18.30 7.56
CA ARG A 204 -16.01 -18.46 8.88
C ARG A 204 -17.48 -18.06 8.90
N PHE A 205 -17.89 -17.05 8.12
CA PHE A 205 -19.26 -16.55 8.05
C PHE A 205 -19.97 -16.85 6.73
N GLY A 206 -19.27 -17.28 5.69
CA GLY A 206 -19.81 -17.60 4.37
C GLY A 206 -20.82 -18.75 4.38
N TRP A 207 -20.74 -19.61 5.41
CA TRP A 207 -21.75 -20.63 5.68
C TRP A 207 -23.10 -20.02 6.12
N LEU A 208 -23.08 -18.97 6.94
CA LEU A 208 -24.28 -18.24 7.36
C LEU A 208 -24.92 -17.45 6.21
N TYR A 209 -24.08 -16.87 5.34
CA TYR A 209 -24.53 -16.09 4.19
C TYR A 209 -25.18 -16.98 3.10
N ARG A 210 -24.62 -18.16 2.83
CA ARG A 210 -25.20 -19.12 1.87
C ARG A 210 -26.52 -19.72 2.35
N LYS A 211 -26.74 -19.85 3.67
CA LYS A 211 -28.00 -20.29 4.25
C LYS A 211 -29.09 -19.21 4.26
N ALA A 212 -28.73 -17.94 4.20
CA ALA A 212 -29.66 -16.81 4.23
C ALA A 212 -30.13 -16.35 2.83
N GLN A 213 -29.57 -16.90 1.75
CA GLN A 213 -30.11 -16.64 0.41
C GLN A 213 -31.38 -17.45 0.16
N PRO A 214 -32.51 -16.81 -0.27
CA PRO A 214 -33.68 -17.57 -0.72
C PRO A 214 -33.23 -18.45 -1.90
N VAL A 215 -33.56 -19.72 -1.83
CA VAL A 215 -33.46 -20.66 -2.95
C VAL A 215 -34.31 -20.07 -4.07
N VAL A 216 -33.69 -19.50 -5.09
CA VAL A 216 -34.39 -19.17 -6.33
C VAL A 216 -34.69 -20.50 -6.99
N ASP A 217 -35.91 -20.98 -6.81
CA ASP A 217 -36.42 -22.14 -7.49
C ASP A 217 -36.44 -21.83 -8.98
N THR A 218 -35.44 -22.34 -9.71
CA THR A 218 -35.48 -22.36 -11.16
C THR A 218 -36.46 -23.45 -11.57
N GLY A 219 -37.75 -23.09 -11.47
CA GLY A 219 -38.80 -23.91 -12.02
C GLY A 219 -38.52 -24.17 -13.48
N SER A 220 -38.28 -25.43 -13.77
CA SER A 220 -38.28 -26.01 -15.12
C SER A 220 -39.67 -25.82 -15.72
N ALA A 221 -39.72 -25.16 -16.86
CA ALA A 221 -40.75 -25.27 -17.86
C ALA A 221 -40.10 -25.33 -19.23
#